data_8e3af33c6a20e8ef059cf512d1e4b8b5
#
_entry.id   8e3af33c6a20e8ef059cf512d1e4b8b5
#
_cell.length_a   1.000
_cell.length_b   1.000
_cell.length_c   1.000
_cell.angle_alpha   90.00
_cell.angle_beta   90.00
_cell.angle_gamma   90.00
#
_symmetry.space_group_name_H-M   'P 1'
#
loop_
_entity.id
_entity.type
_entity.pdbx_description
1 polymer ?
#
loop_
_entity_poly.entity_id
_entity_poly.type
_entity_poly.pdbx_seq_one_letter_code
_entity_poly.pdbx_strand_id
1 'polypeptide(L)'
;QVIQPEAAFQTPLFPGRYEEAMKQPFSRPLKIAFSTESPVGTPVANDAKQAVEKVVNWLAKEGHNIEEVEHVVDGEKLMRDYYLMNSGEISALFQRIETSLGRKIKPHEVEVETWLLHRAGQNVTAAEFSLSLTAWDVAAEKMARLHEKYDFFITPTTGFSAPRIGELTHREEKEAELRETIDTLSPKDQQALIYDM
;
A
#
# COMPACT_ATOMS: atom_id res chain seq x y z
N GLN A 1 19.83 -17.22 1.72
CA GLN A 1 20.07 -16.07 2.62
C GLN A 1 20.64 -14.94 1.79
N VAL A 2 19.96 -13.79 1.74
CA VAL A 2 20.45 -12.63 0.98
C VAL A 2 21.40 -11.86 1.88
N ILE A 3 22.64 -11.72 1.45
CA ILE A 3 23.63 -10.85 2.11
C ILE A 3 23.56 -9.51 1.37
N GLN A 4 23.34 -8.43 2.11
CA GLN A 4 23.28 -7.07 1.57
C GLN A 4 24.43 -6.20 2.11
N PRO A 5 25.69 -6.49 1.73
CA PRO A 5 26.84 -5.80 2.34
C PRO A 5 26.95 -4.32 1.95
N GLU A 6 26.31 -3.91 0.86
CA GLU A 6 26.40 -2.55 0.29
C GLU A 6 25.07 -1.78 0.31
N ALA A 7 24.04 -2.31 0.98
CA ALA A 7 22.76 -1.62 1.09
C ALA A 7 22.88 -0.37 1.97
N ALA A 8 22.29 0.74 1.53
CA ALA A 8 22.23 1.98 2.31
C ALA A 8 21.48 1.82 3.63
N PHE A 9 20.52 0.90 3.66
CA PHE A 9 19.78 0.51 4.87
C PHE A 9 19.94 -0.99 5.08
N GLN A 10 20.36 -1.38 6.28
CA GLN A 10 20.55 -2.78 6.65
C GLN A 10 19.52 -3.16 7.71
N THR A 11 18.82 -4.28 7.48
CA THR A 11 18.03 -4.93 8.53
C THR A 11 18.91 -5.81 9.38
N PRO A 12 18.61 -5.98 10.68
CA PRO A 12 19.32 -6.94 11.53
C PRO A 12 19.30 -8.32 10.88
N LEU A 13 20.46 -8.96 10.84
CA LEU A 13 20.58 -10.32 10.31
C LEU A 13 19.86 -11.30 11.24
N PHE A 14 19.06 -12.18 10.69
CA PHE A 14 18.53 -13.30 11.43
C PHE A 14 19.68 -14.21 11.90
N PRO A 15 19.76 -14.58 13.19
CA PRO A 15 20.92 -15.27 13.76
C PRO A 15 21.05 -16.75 13.36
N GLY A 16 20.26 -17.21 12.39
CA GLY A 16 20.25 -18.59 11.92
C GLY A 16 19.95 -18.71 10.44
N ARG A 17 19.62 -19.91 10.02
CA ARG A 17 19.13 -20.18 8.66
C ARG A 17 17.58 -20.15 8.67
N TYR A 18 16.98 -19.36 7.82
CA TYR A 18 15.51 -19.29 7.67
C TYR A 18 14.91 -20.67 7.36
N GLU A 19 15.57 -21.47 6.52
CA GLU A 19 15.14 -22.82 6.17
C GLU A 19 15.04 -23.76 7.39
N GLU A 20 15.94 -23.61 8.35
CA GLU A 20 15.92 -24.39 9.59
C GLU A 20 14.84 -23.89 10.55
N ALA A 21 14.69 -22.56 10.63
CA ALA A 21 13.65 -21.94 11.45
C ALA A 21 12.24 -22.32 10.96
N MET A 22 12.01 -22.39 9.66
CA MET A 22 10.72 -22.77 9.07
C MET A 22 10.31 -24.22 9.40
N LYS A 23 11.26 -25.11 9.72
CA LYS A 23 11.02 -26.51 10.08
C LYS A 23 10.70 -26.69 11.57
N GLN A 24 10.90 -25.67 12.39
CA GLN A 24 10.60 -25.74 13.82
C GLN A 24 9.11 -25.54 14.06
N PRO A 25 8.45 -26.43 14.80
CA PRO A 25 7.05 -26.22 15.18
C PRO A 25 6.94 -25.09 16.19
N PHE A 26 5.81 -24.41 16.21
CA PHE A 26 5.53 -23.45 17.27
C PHE A 26 5.44 -24.15 18.63
N SER A 27 6.03 -23.56 19.65
CA SER A 27 6.07 -24.12 21.01
C SER A 27 4.76 -23.94 21.77
N ARG A 28 3.83 -23.15 21.25
CA ARG A 28 2.53 -22.83 21.85
C ARG A 28 1.46 -22.56 20.79
N PRO A 29 0.16 -22.61 21.15
CA PRO A 29 -0.88 -22.04 20.31
C PRO A 29 -0.62 -20.57 20.02
N LEU A 30 -0.78 -20.18 18.76
CA LEU A 30 -0.68 -18.80 18.32
C LEU A 30 -1.95 -18.03 18.68
N LYS A 31 -1.81 -16.73 18.94
CA LYS A 31 -2.91 -15.77 19.04
C LYS A 31 -3.01 -15.03 17.72
N ILE A 32 -4.12 -15.21 17.04
CA ILE A 32 -4.30 -14.70 15.67
C ILE A 32 -5.51 -13.78 15.64
N ALA A 33 -5.28 -12.52 15.35
CA ALA A 33 -6.34 -11.56 15.03
C ALA A 33 -6.72 -11.67 13.55
N PHE A 34 -7.97 -11.39 13.23
CA PHE A 34 -8.38 -11.22 11.83
C PHE A 34 -9.45 -10.15 11.66
N SER A 35 -9.57 -9.63 10.44
CA SER A 35 -10.69 -8.80 10.01
C SER A 35 -11.04 -9.16 8.57
N THR A 36 -12.33 -9.12 8.24
CA THR A 36 -12.83 -9.27 6.86
C THR A 36 -13.25 -7.93 6.25
N GLU A 37 -13.15 -6.86 7.01
CA GLU A 37 -13.54 -5.52 6.58
C GLU A 37 -12.36 -4.76 5.92
N SER A 38 -12.70 -3.75 5.15
CA SER A 38 -11.70 -2.85 4.54
C SER A 38 -11.29 -1.76 5.54
N PRO A 39 -9.99 -1.46 5.71
CA PRO A 39 -9.54 -0.36 6.55
C PRO A 39 -9.93 1.03 6.02
N VAL A 40 -10.34 1.12 4.75
CA VAL A 40 -10.81 2.36 4.10
C VAL A 40 -12.33 2.39 3.90
N GLY A 41 -13.07 1.47 4.53
CA GLY A 41 -14.54 1.46 4.49
C GLY A 41 -15.15 1.02 3.14
N THR A 42 -14.35 0.59 2.17
CA THR A 42 -14.87 0.09 0.90
C THR A 42 -15.48 -1.31 1.05
N PRO A 43 -16.49 -1.67 0.23
CA PRO A 43 -17.07 -3.02 0.27
C PRO A 43 -16.02 -4.10 -0.01
N VAL A 44 -16.08 -5.19 0.74
CA VAL A 44 -15.28 -6.40 0.50
C VAL A 44 -16.17 -7.50 -0.05
N ALA A 45 -15.78 -8.10 -1.16
CA ALA A 45 -16.54 -9.15 -1.82
C ALA A 45 -16.61 -10.42 -0.97
N ASN A 46 -17.70 -11.17 -1.10
CA ASN A 46 -17.94 -12.38 -0.29
C ASN A 46 -16.88 -13.46 -0.45
N ASP A 47 -16.33 -13.62 -1.64
CA ASP A 47 -15.25 -14.59 -1.91
C ASP A 47 -13.95 -14.23 -1.17
N ALA A 48 -13.62 -12.94 -1.07
CA ALA A 48 -12.49 -12.45 -0.30
C ALA A 48 -12.71 -12.66 1.22
N LYS A 49 -13.91 -12.37 1.74
CA LYS A 49 -14.30 -12.66 3.13
C LYS A 49 -14.20 -14.14 3.44
N GLN A 50 -14.82 -14.99 2.61
CA GLN A 50 -14.81 -16.45 2.76
C GLN A 50 -13.41 -17.05 2.70
N ALA A 51 -12.49 -16.46 1.93
CA ALA A 51 -11.11 -16.91 1.90
C ALA A 51 -10.43 -16.75 3.27
N VAL A 52 -10.61 -15.58 3.92
CA VAL A 52 -10.13 -15.34 5.28
C VAL A 52 -10.80 -16.28 6.28
N GLU A 53 -12.13 -16.35 6.28
CA GLU A 53 -12.90 -17.22 7.18
C GLU A 53 -12.48 -18.69 7.06
N LYS A 54 -12.23 -19.19 5.85
CA LYS A 54 -11.74 -20.54 5.62
C LYS A 54 -10.38 -20.77 6.28
N VAL A 55 -9.46 -19.81 6.17
CA VAL A 55 -8.12 -19.92 6.76
C VAL A 55 -8.19 -19.85 8.29
N VAL A 56 -8.92 -18.90 8.86
CA VAL A 56 -9.00 -18.76 10.31
C VAL A 56 -9.74 -19.93 10.96
N ASN A 57 -10.77 -20.48 10.31
CA ASN A 57 -11.46 -21.68 10.76
C ASN A 57 -10.56 -22.93 10.73
N TRP A 58 -9.68 -23.04 9.74
CA TRP A 58 -8.69 -24.10 9.70
C TRP A 58 -7.66 -23.93 10.82
N LEU A 59 -7.13 -22.74 11.03
CA LEU A 59 -6.18 -22.45 12.11
C LEU A 59 -6.77 -22.71 13.50
N ALA A 60 -8.06 -22.41 13.71
CA ALA A 60 -8.76 -22.73 14.94
C ALA A 60 -8.82 -24.25 15.19
N LYS A 61 -9.05 -25.07 14.14
CA LYS A 61 -9.05 -26.54 14.22
C LYS A 61 -7.66 -27.11 14.52
N GLU A 62 -6.61 -26.41 14.07
CA GLU A 62 -5.22 -26.75 14.42
C GLU A 62 -4.84 -26.33 15.86
N GLY A 63 -5.76 -25.75 16.60
CA GLY A 63 -5.58 -25.43 18.02
C GLY A 63 -5.05 -24.03 18.30
N HIS A 64 -5.09 -23.13 17.34
CA HIS A 64 -4.72 -21.72 17.51
C HIS A 64 -5.90 -20.89 18.07
N ASN A 65 -5.58 -19.81 18.78
CA ASN A 65 -6.57 -18.88 19.33
C ASN A 65 -6.90 -17.79 18.29
N ILE A 66 -8.14 -17.76 17.82
CA ILE A 66 -8.60 -16.84 16.77
C ILE A 66 -9.52 -15.79 17.38
N GLU A 67 -9.30 -14.53 17.06
CA GLU A 67 -10.13 -13.40 17.50
C GLU A 67 -10.39 -12.44 16.34
N GLU A 68 -11.66 -12.10 16.10
CA GLU A 68 -12.03 -11.06 15.15
C GLU A 68 -11.82 -9.69 15.82
N VAL A 69 -11.16 -8.78 15.12
CA VAL A 69 -10.85 -7.44 15.62
C VAL A 69 -11.09 -6.37 14.55
N GLU A 70 -11.37 -5.16 14.99
CA GLU A 70 -11.42 -4.01 14.10
C GLU A 70 -10.01 -3.56 13.69
N HIS A 71 -9.93 -2.83 12.58
CA HIS A 71 -8.68 -2.19 12.16
C HIS A 71 -8.27 -1.12 13.17
N VAL A 72 -7.01 -1.16 13.60
CA VAL A 72 -6.45 -0.19 14.56
C VAL A 72 -5.91 1.08 13.91
N VAL A 73 -5.77 1.05 12.58
CA VAL A 73 -5.26 2.17 11.78
C VAL A 73 -6.43 2.85 11.09
N ASP A 74 -6.42 4.19 11.08
CA ASP A 74 -7.30 4.99 10.23
C ASP A 74 -6.83 4.85 8.77
N GLY A 75 -7.48 3.94 8.05
CA GLY A 75 -7.06 3.58 6.70
C GLY A 75 -7.29 4.69 5.69
N GLU A 76 -8.38 5.48 5.82
CA GLU A 76 -8.63 6.60 4.92
C GLU A 76 -7.56 7.67 5.05
N LYS A 77 -7.22 8.03 6.28
CA LYS A 77 -6.14 8.99 6.52
C LYS A 77 -4.81 8.46 6.00
N LEU A 78 -4.47 7.22 6.29
CA LEU A 78 -3.22 6.61 5.83
C LEU A 78 -3.14 6.54 4.31
N MET A 79 -4.26 6.25 3.63
CA MET A 79 -4.35 6.25 2.18
C MET A 79 -4.06 7.64 1.59
N ARG A 80 -4.63 8.70 2.18
CA ARG A 80 -4.34 10.09 1.75
C ARG A 80 -2.86 10.45 1.93
N ASP A 81 -2.30 10.13 3.09
CA ASP A 81 -0.88 10.35 3.37
C ASP A 81 0.01 9.54 2.41
N TYR A 82 -0.40 8.32 2.05
CA TYR A 82 0.28 7.50 1.04
C TYR A 82 0.31 8.17 -0.34
N TYR A 83 -0.83 8.62 -0.83
CA TYR A 83 -0.88 9.26 -2.15
C TYR A 83 -0.10 10.58 -2.19
N LEU A 84 -0.12 11.34 -1.10
CA LEU A 84 0.67 12.56 -1.00
C LEU A 84 2.17 12.26 -1.04
N MET A 85 2.64 11.30 -0.25
CA MET A 85 4.02 10.83 -0.27
C MET A 85 4.40 10.29 -1.66
N ASN A 86 3.58 9.41 -2.23
CA ASN A 86 3.84 8.79 -3.52
C ASN A 86 3.90 9.82 -4.65
N SER A 87 3.04 10.84 -4.64
CA SER A 87 3.09 11.94 -5.59
C SER A 87 4.44 12.67 -5.55
N GLY A 88 4.94 12.96 -4.35
CA GLY A 88 6.26 13.58 -4.17
C GLY A 88 7.39 12.69 -4.71
N GLU A 89 7.37 11.39 -4.40
CA GLU A 89 8.36 10.42 -4.88
C GLU A 89 8.32 10.26 -6.41
N ILE A 90 7.14 10.18 -7.02
CA ILE A 90 6.98 10.11 -8.48
C ILE A 90 7.52 11.38 -9.14
N SER A 91 7.23 12.56 -8.57
CA SER A 91 7.77 13.80 -9.09
C SER A 91 9.31 13.85 -9.02
N ALA A 92 9.90 13.38 -7.93
CA ALA A 92 11.35 13.25 -7.79
C ALA A 92 11.93 12.21 -8.77
N LEU A 93 11.23 11.10 -9.01
CA LEU A 93 11.62 10.09 -10.01
C LEU A 93 11.66 10.69 -11.42
N PHE A 94 10.64 11.50 -11.80
CA PHE A 94 10.62 12.19 -13.08
C PHE A 94 11.85 13.08 -13.24
N GLN A 95 12.21 13.89 -12.24
CA GLN A 95 13.40 14.75 -12.29
C GLN A 95 14.69 13.95 -12.54
N ARG A 96 14.83 12.78 -11.88
CA ARG A 96 16.00 11.91 -12.09
C ARG A 96 16.06 11.35 -13.51
N ILE A 97 14.92 10.86 -14.02
CA ILE A 97 14.83 10.29 -15.38
C ILE A 97 15.08 11.40 -16.42
N GLU A 98 14.44 12.55 -16.28
CA GLU A 98 14.62 13.70 -17.18
C GLU A 98 16.09 14.19 -17.24
N THR A 99 16.75 14.20 -16.09
CA THR A 99 18.19 14.51 -16.01
C THR A 99 19.01 13.49 -16.79
N SER A 100 18.70 12.23 -16.67
CA SER A 100 19.40 11.15 -17.40
C SER A 100 19.13 11.19 -18.90
N LEU A 101 17.90 11.54 -19.31
CA LEU A 101 17.49 11.63 -20.71
C LEU A 101 17.93 12.94 -21.39
N GLY A 102 18.26 13.97 -20.60
CA GLY A 102 18.55 15.32 -21.12
C GLY A 102 17.33 16.03 -21.71
N ARG A 103 16.11 15.57 -21.39
CA ARG A 103 14.84 16.17 -21.87
C ARG A 103 13.69 15.90 -20.90
N LYS A 104 12.60 16.66 -21.06
CA LYS A 104 11.35 16.43 -20.33
C LYS A 104 10.62 15.17 -20.81
N ILE A 105 9.96 14.49 -19.88
CA ILE A 105 9.03 13.40 -20.17
C ILE A 105 7.71 14.02 -20.64
N LYS A 106 7.13 13.47 -21.69
CA LYS A 106 5.85 13.92 -22.23
C LYS A 106 4.68 13.11 -21.61
N PRO A 107 3.48 13.71 -21.49
CA PRO A 107 2.32 13.05 -20.87
C PRO A 107 2.00 11.68 -21.44
N HIS A 108 2.14 11.49 -22.76
CA HIS A 108 1.82 10.23 -23.44
C HIS A 108 2.92 9.15 -23.35
N GLU A 109 4.05 9.44 -22.71
CA GLU A 109 5.15 8.47 -22.51
C GLU A 109 4.97 7.67 -21.21
N VAL A 110 3.95 7.98 -20.40
CA VAL A 110 3.63 7.31 -19.14
C VAL A 110 2.13 7.06 -19.04
N GLU A 111 1.72 6.22 -18.10
CA GLU A 111 0.31 6.01 -17.77
C GLU A 111 -0.34 7.30 -17.24
N VAL A 112 -1.64 7.45 -17.45
CA VAL A 112 -2.36 8.68 -17.06
C VAL A 112 -2.34 8.91 -15.55
N GLU A 113 -2.43 7.85 -14.76
CA GLU A 113 -2.33 7.88 -13.30
C GLU A 113 -0.94 8.33 -12.84
N THR A 114 0.09 7.81 -13.49
CA THR A 114 1.49 8.23 -13.22
C THR A 114 1.70 9.71 -13.57
N TRP A 115 1.07 10.18 -14.65
CA TRP A 115 1.10 11.59 -15.01
C TRP A 115 0.41 12.47 -13.97
N LEU A 116 -0.77 12.06 -13.48
CA LEU A 116 -1.49 12.77 -12.42
C LEU A 116 -0.65 12.85 -11.14
N LEU A 117 -0.09 11.72 -10.69
CA LEU A 117 0.77 11.69 -9.50
C LEU A 117 1.98 12.62 -9.66
N HIS A 118 2.62 12.64 -10.84
CA HIS A 118 3.72 13.58 -11.12
C HIS A 118 3.26 15.04 -11.03
N ARG A 119 2.13 15.39 -11.64
CA ARG A 119 1.62 16.78 -11.64
C ARG A 119 1.22 17.24 -10.22
N ALA A 120 0.52 16.42 -9.48
CA ALA A 120 0.18 16.69 -8.08
C ALA A 120 1.44 16.81 -7.20
N GLY A 121 2.41 15.93 -7.40
CA GLY A 121 3.66 15.88 -6.65
C GLY A 121 4.55 17.12 -6.81
N GLN A 122 4.44 17.82 -7.95
CA GLN A 122 5.15 19.09 -8.16
C GLN A 122 4.75 20.20 -7.18
N ASN A 123 3.59 20.05 -6.53
CA ASN A 123 3.02 21.04 -5.61
C ASN A 123 3.07 20.58 -4.14
N VAL A 124 3.56 19.38 -3.87
CA VAL A 124 3.76 18.88 -2.50
C VAL A 124 4.91 19.65 -1.87
N THR A 125 4.64 20.29 -0.75
CA THR A 125 5.67 20.99 0.02
C THR A 125 6.54 20.00 0.83
N ALA A 126 7.75 20.40 1.19
CA ALA A 126 8.62 19.61 2.04
C ALA A 126 7.98 19.30 3.41
N ALA A 127 7.17 20.24 3.94
CA ALA A 127 6.45 20.03 5.20
C ALA A 127 5.37 18.96 5.07
N GLU A 128 4.54 19.02 4.03
CA GLU A 128 3.50 18.02 3.75
C GLU A 128 4.11 16.63 3.54
N PHE A 129 5.17 16.54 2.74
CA PHE A 129 5.89 15.29 2.53
C PHE A 129 6.43 14.71 3.84
N SER A 130 7.06 15.53 4.67
CA SER A 130 7.58 15.09 5.97
C SER A 130 6.47 14.62 6.93
N LEU A 131 5.34 15.32 6.96
CA LEU A 131 4.18 14.93 7.76
C LEU A 131 3.55 13.62 7.29
N SER A 132 3.51 13.37 5.97
CA SER A 132 3.00 12.11 5.44
C SER A 132 3.88 10.92 5.84
N LEU A 133 5.20 11.08 5.91
CA LEU A 133 6.10 10.05 6.45
C LEU A 133 5.82 9.78 7.94
N THR A 134 5.61 10.83 8.73
CA THR A 134 5.27 10.68 10.16
C THR A 134 3.95 9.91 10.37
N ALA A 135 2.99 10.02 9.45
CA ALA A 135 1.75 9.25 9.52
C ALA A 135 1.99 7.74 9.45
N TRP A 136 3.01 7.30 8.71
CA TRP A 136 3.43 5.89 8.67
C TRP A 136 4.00 5.41 9.98
N ASP A 137 4.81 6.24 10.66
CA ASP A 137 5.35 5.90 11.98
C ASP A 137 4.21 5.73 13.00
N VAL A 138 3.20 6.62 12.98
CA VAL A 138 2.01 6.50 13.83
C VAL A 138 1.22 5.23 13.53
N ALA A 139 1.05 4.88 12.26
CA ALA A 139 0.38 3.63 11.88
C ALA A 139 1.18 2.40 12.31
N ALA A 140 2.50 2.42 12.15
CA ALA A 140 3.39 1.35 12.58
C ALA A 140 3.35 1.16 14.10
N GLU A 141 3.30 2.23 14.90
CA GLU A 141 3.16 2.16 16.35
C GLU A 141 1.82 1.49 16.76
N LYS A 142 0.71 1.85 16.12
CA LYS A 142 -0.58 1.22 16.37
C LYS A 142 -0.55 -0.28 16.04
N MET A 143 0.07 -0.65 14.92
CA MET A 143 0.23 -2.06 14.54
C MET A 143 1.16 -2.80 15.53
N ALA A 144 2.23 -2.17 15.99
CA ALA A 144 3.11 -2.76 16.99
C ALA A 144 2.35 -3.08 18.29
N ARG A 145 1.48 -2.17 18.76
CA ARG A 145 0.61 -2.41 19.93
C ARG A 145 -0.40 -3.55 19.71
N LEU A 146 -0.92 -3.72 18.48
CA LEU A 146 -1.74 -4.89 18.13
C LEU A 146 -0.90 -6.17 18.29
N HIS A 147 0.34 -6.15 17.81
CA HIS A 147 1.25 -7.30 17.86
C HIS A 147 1.86 -7.58 19.23
N GLU A 148 1.66 -6.73 20.25
CA GLU A 148 1.88 -7.09 21.65
C GLU A 148 0.90 -8.16 22.13
N LYS A 149 -0.31 -8.21 21.55
CA LYS A 149 -1.39 -9.12 21.88
C LYS A 149 -1.44 -10.34 20.96
N TYR A 150 -1.20 -10.16 19.67
CA TYR A 150 -1.40 -11.15 18.63
C TYR A 150 -0.10 -11.43 17.87
N ASP A 151 0.14 -12.69 17.58
CA ASP A 151 1.29 -13.14 16.78
C ASP A 151 1.11 -12.80 15.30
N PHE A 152 -0.13 -12.83 14.81
CA PHE A 152 -0.50 -12.52 13.42
C PHE A 152 -1.80 -11.73 13.35
N PHE A 153 -1.92 -10.93 12.29
CA PHE A 153 -3.16 -10.28 11.88
C PHE A 153 -3.46 -10.67 10.43
N ILE A 154 -4.61 -11.33 10.21
CA ILE A 154 -5.02 -11.84 8.89
C ILE A 154 -6.14 -10.98 8.34
N THR A 155 -5.97 -10.51 7.11
CA THR A 155 -6.95 -9.71 6.38
C THR A 155 -7.07 -10.18 4.93
N PRO A 156 -8.13 -9.83 4.19
CA PRO A 156 -8.16 -9.99 2.75
C PRO A 156 -6.97 -9.27 2.09
N THR A 157 -6.33 -9.89 1.12
CA THR A 157 -5.25 -9.26 0.35
C THR A 157 -5.79 -8.16 -0.58
N THR A 158 -6.99 -8.40 -1.12
CA THR A 158 -7.71 -7.47 -2.01
C THR A 158 -9.18 -7.47 -1.64
N GLY A 159 -9.87 -6.37 -1.91
CA GLY A 159 -11.31 -6.25 -1.64
C GLY A 159 -12.21 -7.08 -2.57
N PHE A 160 -11.69 -7.54 -3.71
CA PHE A 160 -12.43 -8.31 -4.71
C PHE A 160 -11.49 -9.22 -5.52
N SER A 161 -12.08 -10.15 -6.27
CA SER A 161 -11.35 -11.04 -7.19
C SER A 161 -10.62 -10.26 -8.27
N ALA A 162 -9.65 -10.89 -8.93
CA ALA A 162 -8.91 -10.28 -10.02
C ALA A 162 -9.85 -9.71 -11.09
N PRO A 163 -9.71 -8.43 -11.48
CA PRO A 163 -10.51 -7.82 -12.53
C PRO A 163 -10.22 -8.46 -13.88
N ARG A 164 -11.13 -8.35 -14.82
CA ARG A 164 -10.89 -8.80 -16.19
C ARG A 164 -9.84 -7.93 -16.86
N ILE A 165 -9.07 -8.52 -17.76
CA ILE A 165 -8.10 -7.78 -18.56
C ILE A 165 -8.82 -6.63 -19.29
N GLY A 166 -8.34 -5.40 -19.11
CA GLY A 166 -8.92 -4.19 -19.68
C GLY A 166 -10.04 -3.55 -18.86
N GLU A 167 -10.49 -4.17 -17.77
CA GLU A 167 -11.56 -3.61 -16.93
C GLU A 167 -11.16 -2.33 -16.20
N LEU A 168 -9.90 -2.24 -15.80
CA LEU A 168 -9.34 -1.08 -15.10
C LEU A 168 -8.56 -0.12 -16.03
N THR A 169 -8.60 -0.34 -17.36
CA THR A 169 -7.90 0.53 -18.31
C THR A 169 -8.89 1.49 -18.97
N HIS A 170 -8.48 2.73 -19.15
CA HIS A 170 -9.22 3.69 -19.95
C HIS A 170 -9.07 3.40 -21.45
N ARG A 171 -10.03 3.87 -22.25
CA ARG A 171 -9.88 3.91 -23.70
C ARG A 171 -8.91 5.02 -24.09
N GLU A 172 -8.19 4.87 -25.19
CA GLU A 172 -7.17 5.84 -25.66
C GLU A 172 -7.70 7.27 -25.76
N GLU A 173 -8.93 7.46 -26.26
CA GLU A 173 -9.56 8.79 -26.36
C GLU A 173 -9.80 9.39 -24.97
N LYS A 174 -10.23 8.55 -24.00
CA LYS A 174 -10.45 9.01 -22.63
C LYS A 174 -9.15 9.34 -21.90
N GLU A 175 -8.09 8.55 -22.15
CA GLU A 175 -6.77 8.88 -21.62
C GLU A 175 -6.25 10.22 -22.13
N ALA A 176 -6.43 10.51 -23.43
CA ALA A 176 -6.03 11.78 -23.99
C ALA A 176 -6.77 12.97 -23.36
N GLU A 177 -8.11 12.85 -23.21
CA GLU A 177 -8.92 13.84 -22.50
C GLU A 177 -8.51 14.05 -21.05
N LEU A 178 -8.22 12.94 -20.33
CA LEU A 178 -7.77 13.01 -18.94
C LEU A 178 -6.42 13.73 -18.82
N ARG A 179 -5.46 13.45 -19.72
CA ARG A 179 -4.15 14.11 -19.71
C ARG A 179 -4.26 15.62 -19.91
N GLU A 180 -5.09 16.05 -20.85
CA GLU A 180 -5.37 17.49 -21.07
C GLU A 180 -6.05 18.11 -19.85
N THR A 181 -7.02 17.41 -19.25
CA THR A 181 -7.71 17.85 -18.04
C THR A 181 -6.74 18.03 -16.89
N ILE A 182 -5.89 17.04 -16.61
CA ILE A 182 -4.89 17.06 -15.52
C ILE A 182 -3.99 18.31 -15.63
N ASP A 183 -3.57 18.68 -16.84
CA ASP A 183 -2.67 19.81 -17.04
C ASP A 183 -3.36 21.18 -16.84
N THR A 184 -4.69 21.23 -16.88
CA THR A 184 -5.48 22.45 -16.66
C THR A 184 -5.99 22.60 -15.22
N LEU A 185 -5.98 21.52 -14.43
CA LEU A 185 -6.44 21.52 -13.04
C LEU A 185 -5.53 22.35 -12.13
N SER A 186 -6.14 22.98 -11.11
CA SER A 186 -5.37 23.56 -10.01
C SER A 186 -4.63 22.47 -9.22
N PRO A 187 -3.54 22.81 -8.51
CA PRO A 187 -2.84 21.86 -7.63
C PRO A 187 -3.74 21.13 -6.65
N LYS A 188 -4.71 21.85 -6.07
CA LYS A 188 -5.68 21.28 -5.14
C LYS A 188 -6.60 20.27 -5.83
N ASP A 189 -7.05 20.57 -7.03
CA ASP A 189 -7.94 19.68 -7.78
C ASP A 189 -7.19 18.45 -8.31
N GLN A 190 -5.91 18.59 -8.66
CA GLN A 190 -5.05 17.45 -8.99
C GLN A 190 -4.90 16.48 -7.81
N GLN A 191 -4.70 17.00 -6.59
CA GLN A 191 -4.66 16.17 -5.40
C GLN A 191 -6.01 15.52 -5.09
N ALA A 192 -7.13 16.24 -5.25
CA ALA A 192 -8.46 15.67 -5.05
C ALA A 192 -8.74 14.54 -6.03
N LEU A 193 -8.39 14.71 -7.31
CA LEU A 193 -8.60 13.71 -8.35
C LEU A 193 -7.89 12.38 -8.05
N ILE A 194 -6.75 12.39 -7.35
CA ILE A 194 -6.04 11.16 -6.96
C ILE A 194 -6.90 10.29 -6.03
N TYR A 195 -7.72 10.89 -5.18
CA TYR A 195 -8.57 10.15 -4.23
C TYR A 195 -9.85 9.61 -4.88
N ASP A 196 -10.19 10.08 -6.08
CA ASP A 196 -11.36 9.67 -6.83
C ASP A 196 -11.05 8.60 -7.90
N MET A 197 -9.75 8.29 -8.11
CA MET A 197 -9.25 7.25 -9.01
C MET A 197 -9.16 5.89 -8.33
#